data_d37476ff476c4f14e0164a453c6f6f71
#
_entry.id   d37476ff476c4f14e0164a453c6f6f71
#
_cell.length_a   1.000
_cell.length_b   1.000
_cell.length_c   1.000
_cell.angle_alpha   90.00
_cell.angle_beta   90.00
_cell.angle_gamma   90.00
#
_symmetry.space_group_name_H-M   'P 1'
#
loop_
_entity.id
_entity.type
_entity.pdbx_description
1 polymer ?
#
loop_
_entity_poly.entity_id
_entity_poly.type
_entity_poly.pdbx_seq_one_letter_code
_entity_poly.pdbx_strand_id
1 'polypeptide(L)'
;MEKIYVIGHKNPDVDSVISGILMQKLLEKNGYEAEFIIPDKYLDTETYNLLQKYDIDMNDYRKDIVIGATYFLVDHAHRNLNGKIIGIIDHHCNTLDKTPEFYINEDTSSAAMIIYKLNKKIFDSKDELLVVLASLVDTAAFNSSKTRKEDVATSIRLINKNKFDYEQIYKDSLCLTPLDNLRDAAFTGYNKKILYNKIIASSYVQIYDYDYDKLKIMMNIVKDELWKDNIDLYVFLIYDMKELITTAYFFSKKDINKIKFNKYTSRKEVILPIIERLYKNE
;
A
#
# COMPACT_ATOMS: atom_id res chain seq x y z
N MET A 1 -18.07 24.06 -15.67
CA MET A 1 -17.49 23.88 -14.30
C MET A 1 -16.01 23.59 -14.49
N GLU A 2 -15.19 24.00 -13.56
CA GLU A 2 -13.75 23.69 -13.62
C GLU A 2 -13.54 22.18 -13.39
N LYS A 3 -12.66 21.55 -14.19
CA LYS A 3 -12.36 20.14 -14.12
C LYS A 3 -11.61 19.81 -12.81
N ILE A 4 -12.03 18.77 -12.12
CA ILE A 4 -11.41 18.28 -10.88
C ILE A 4 -10.47 17.12 -11.22
N TYR A 5 -9.19 17.25 -10.86
CA TYR A 5 -8.23 16.16 -10.97
C TYR A 5 -8.16 15.39 -9.66
N VAL A 6 -8.52 14.12 -9.71
CA VAL A 6 -8.36 13.20 -8.57
C VAL A 6 -6.95 12.65 -8.60
N ILE A 7 -6.28 12.61 -7.45
CA ILE A 7 -4.88 12.16 -7.37
C ILE A 7 -4.63 11.40 -6.07
N GLY A 8 -3.98 10.26 -6.17
CA GLY A 8 -3.51 9.45 -5.06
C GLY A 8 -2.15 9.88 -4.51
N HIS A 9 -1.62 9.14 -3.55
CA HIS A 9 -0.28 9.40 -3.01
C HIS A 9 0.82 9.14 -4.04
N LYS A 10 2.04 9.61 -3.74
CA LYS A 10 3.21 9.37 -4.59
C LYS A 10 3.56 7.88 -4.60
N ASN A 11 3.84 7.31 -5.78
CA ASN A 11 4.00 5.88 -6.01
C ASN A 11 2.76 5.11 -5.51
N PRO A 12 1.62 5.26 -6.20
CA PRO A 12 0.34 4.77 -5.72
C PRO A 12 0.32 3.24 -5.59
N ASP A 13 -0.24 2.76 -4.50
CA ASP A 13 -0.55 1.37 -4.26
C ASP A 13 -1.98 1.02 -4.72
N VAL A 14 -2.45 -0.18 -4.40
CA VAL A 14 -3.75 -0.69 -4.84
C VAL A 14 -4.90 0.16 -4.31
N ASP A 15 -4.88 0.56 -3.02
CA ASP A 15 -5.94 1.40 -2.46
C ASP A 15 -5.95 2.78 -3.09
N SER A 16 -4.78 3.37 -3.28
CA SER A 16 -4.64 4.70 -3.89
C SER A 16 -5.20 4.76 -5.32
N VAL A 17 -4.95 3.73 -6.14
CA VAL A 17 -5.47 3.65 -7.52
C VAL A 17 -6.98 3.40 -7.52
N ILE A 18 -7.45 2.41 -6.77
CA ILE A 18 -8.87 2.10 -6.69
C ILE A 18 -9.67 3.29 -6.15
N SER A 19 -9.18 3.94 -5.10
CA SER A 19 -9.78 5.15 -4.54
C SER A 19 -9.87 6.27 -5.56
N GLY A 20 -8.85 6.45 -6.40
CA GLY A 20 -8.86 7.42 -7.49
C GLY A 20 -9.97 7.15 -8.50
N ILE A 21 -10.11 5.91 -8.95
CA ILE A 21 -11.14 5.47 -9.91
C ILE A 21 -12.55 5.67 -9.32
N LEU A 22 -12.76 5.22 -8.09
CA LEU A 22 -14.07 5.33 -7.42
C LEU A 22 -14.45 6.78 -7.15
N MET A 23 -13.47 7.64 -6.78
CA MET A 23 -13.73 9.05 -6.51
C MET A 23 -14.04 9.81 -7.80
N GLN A 24 -13.36 9.54 -8.90
CA GLN A 24 -13.73 10.08 -10.21
C GLN A 24 -15.19 9.75 -10.53
N LYS A 25 -15.57 8.48 -10.43
CA LYS A 25 -16.95 8.02 -10.68
C LYS A 25 -17.96 8.70 -9.76
N LEU A 26 -17.62 8.88 -8.48
CA LEU A 26 -18.48 9.57 -7.51
C LEU A 26 -18.70 11.04 -7.89
N LEU A 27 -17.63 11.76 -8.27
CA LEU A 27 -17.71 13.17 -8.69
C LEU A 27 -18.54 13.31 -9.97
N GLU A 28 -18.30 12.47 -10.99
CA GLU A 28 -19.06 12.48 -12.25
C GLU A 28 -20.55 12.24 -12.05
N LYS A 29 -20.92 11.29 -11.16
CA LYS A 29 -22.32 11.01 -10.80
C LYS A 29 -22.99 12.16 -10.04
N ASN A 30 -22.22 13.04 -9.42
CA ASN A 30 -22.69 14.26 -8.78
C ASN A 30 -22.62 15.49 -9.70
N GLY A 31 -22.36 15.31 -11.01
CA GLY A 31 -22.41 16.36 -12.02
C GLY A 31 -21.11 17.17 -12.17
N TYR A 32 -20.01 16.75 -11.59
CA TYR A 32 -18.70 17.35 -11.80
C TYR A 32 -17.97 16.74 -12.99
N GLU A 33 -17.18 17.53 -13.69
CA GLU A 33 -16.18 16.98 -14.61
C GLU A 33 -14.96 16.56 -13.80
N ALA A 34 -14.62 15.27 -13.80
CA ALA A 34 -13.52 14.73 -13.00
C ALA A 34 -12.60 13.83 -13.82
N GLU A 35 -11.34 13.74 -13.43
CA GLU A 35 -10.35 12.85 -14.06
C GLU A 35 -9.35 12.37 -13.01
N PHE A 36 -9.23 11.05 -12.86
CA PHE A 36 -8.17 10.46 -12.06
C PHE A 36 -6.85 10.45 -12.85
N ILE A 37 -5.76 10.86 -12.21
CA ILE A 37 -4.43 10.94 -12.82
C ILE A 37 -3.36 10.29 -11.94
N ILE A 38 -2.39 9.62 -12.59
CA ILE A 38 -1.18 9.06 -11.97
C ILE A 38 0.04 9.74 -12.60
N PRO A 39 0.59 10.81 -12.01
CA PRO A 39 1.74 11.52 -12.56
C PRO A 39 3.07 10.83 -12.23
N ASP A 40 3.05 9.81 -11.39
CA ASP A 40 4.26 9.15 -10.90
C ASP A 40 4.87 8.25 -11.97
N LYS A 41 6.17 8.41 -12.21
CA LYS A 41 6.91 7.60 -13.21
C LYS A 41 7.14 6.17 -12.72
N TYR A 42 7.34 6.01 -11.41
CA TYR A 42 7.48 4.70 -10.79
C TYR A 42 6.12 4.18 -10.34
N LEU A 43 5.83 2.95 -10.74
CA LEU A 43 4.69 2.18 -10.27
C LEU A 43 5.22 0.90 -9.67
N ASP A 44 4.70 0.54 -8.50
CA ASP A 44 5.05 -0.72 -7.86
C ASP A 44 4.59 -1.91 -8.70
N THR A 45 5.51 -2.85 -8.95
CA THR A 45 5.26 -4.00 -9.85
C THR A 45 4.16 -4.92 -9.30
N GLU A 46 4.10 -5.10 -7.98
CA GLU A 46 3.07 -5.95 -7.35
C GLU A 46 1.69 -5.32 -7.54
N THR A 47 1.58 -4.02 -7.28
CA THR A 47 0.36 -3.22 -7.51
C THR A 47 -0.05 -3.27 -8.97
N TYR A 48 0.88 -3.03 -9.91
CA TYR A 48 0.61 -3.08 -11.33
C TYR A 48 0.07 -4.44 -11.77
N ASN A 49 0.74 -5.52 -11.42
CA ASN A 49 0.35 -6.88 -11.80
C ASN A 49 -1.01 -7.27 -11.22
N LEU A 50 -1.27 -6.90 -9.97
CA LEU A 50 -2.56 -7.18 -9.34
C LEU A 50 -3.70 -6.45 -10.05
N LEU A 51 -3.56 -5.14 -10.29
CA LEU A 51 -4.60 -4.35 -10.94
C LEU A 51 -4.85 -4.77 -12.38
N GLN A 52 -3.79 -5.13 -13.14
CA GLN A 52 -3.93 -5.72 -14.49
C GLN A 52 -4.78 -6.99 -14.48
N LYS A 53 -4.64 -7.85 -13.47
CA LYS A 53 -5.46 -9.06 -13.32
C LYS A 53 -6.95 -8.77 -13.16
N TYR A 54 -7.28 -7.57 -12.67
CA TYR A 54 -8.65 -7.08 -12.50
C TYR A 54 -9.09 -6.08 -13.59
N ASP A 55 -8.47 -6.14 -14.77
CA ASP A 55 -8.75 -5.30 -15.94
C ASP A 55 -8.58 -3.79 -15.66
N ILE A 56 -7.59 -3.42 -14.86
CA ILE A 56 -7.20 -2.04 -14.62
C ILE A 56 -5.77 -1.84 -15.13
N ASP A 57 -5.62 -1.15 -16.26
CA ASP A 57 -4.30 -0.69 -16.71
C ASP A 57 -4.00 0.68 -16.12
N MET A 58 -3.03 0.74 -15.21
CA MET A 58 -2.61 2.00 -14.59
C MET A 58 -2.07 3.00 -15.63
N ASN A 59 -1.62 2.55 -16.81
CA ASN A 59 -1.16 3.42 -17.88
C ASN A 59 -2.29 4.28 -18.47
N ASP A 60 -3.54 3.85 -18.39
CA ASP A 60 -4.71 4.62 -18.83
C ASP A 60 -4.89 5.92 -18.03
N TYR A 61 -4.35 5.95 -16.81
CA TYR A 61 -4.41 7.09 -15.89
C TYR A 61 -3.12 7.90 -15.83
N ARG A 62 -2.07 7.51 -16.58
CA ARG A 62 -0.78 8.22 -16.59
C ARG A 62 -0.90 9.55 -17.28
N LYS A 63 -0.87 10.63 -16.49
CA LYS A 63 -0.88 12.02 -16.95
C LYS A 63 -0.08 12.89 -16.01
N ASP A 64 0.50 13.94 -16.55
CA ASP A 64 1.26 14.91 -15.77
C ASP A 64 0.36 15.76 -14.86
N ILE A 65 0.97 16.31 -13.80
CA ILE A 65 0.33 17.28 -12.91
C ILE A 65 -0.04 18.54 -13.71
N VAL A 66 -1.28 18.99 -13.61
CA VAL A 66 -1.78 20.20 -14.27
C VAL A 66 -1.60 21.40 -13.32
N ILE A 67 -0.71 22.31 -13.67
CA ILE A 67 -0.42 23.50 -12.86
C ILE A 67 -1.64 24.41 -12.79
N GLY A 68 -1.97 24.87 -11.58
CA GLY A 68 -3.10 25.78 -11.33
C GLY A 68 -4.47 25.11 -11.30
N ALA A 69 -4.54 23.79 -11.46
CA ALA A 69 -5.80 23.06 -11.49
C ALA A 69 -6.43 22.87 -10.09
N THR A 70 -7.67 22.37 -10.10
CA THR A 70 -8.41 21.98 -8.92
C THR A 70 -8.24 20.49 -8.66
N TYR A 71 -7.83 20.13 -7.42
CA TYR A 71 -7.49 18.76 -7.03
C TYR A 71 -8.38 18.20 -5.94
N PHE A 72 -8.63 16.91 -6.01
CA PHE A 72 -9.18 16.09 -4.94
C PHE A 72 -8.18 14.99 -4.59
N LEU A 73 -7.74 14.91 -3.32
CA LEU A 73 -6.76 13.92 -2.85
C LEU A 73 -7.48 12.69 -2.30
N VAL A 74 -6.95 11.50 -2.60
CA VAL A 74 -7.44 10.23 -2.07
C VAL A 74 -6.28 9.41 -1.51
N ASP A 75 -6.52 8.74 -0.39
CA ASP A 75 -5.57 7.84 0.28
C ASP A 75 -4.30 8.55 0.78
N HIS A 76 -4.35 9.84 0.92
CA HIS A 76 -3.32 10.66 1.57
C HIS A 76 -3.80 12.09 1.78
N ALA A 77 -3.12 12.80 2.69
CA ALA A 77 -3.42 14.19 3.00
C ALA A 77 -2.34 15.19 2.57
N HIS A 78 -1.17 14.71 2.15
CA HIS A 78 -0.01 15.55 1.88
C HIS A 78 0.58 15.30 0.48
N ARG A 79 0.30 16.19 -0.45
CA ARG A 79 0.98 16.24 -1.73
C ARG A 79 1.25 17.70 -2.11
N ASN A 80 2.50 18.00 -2.44
CA ASN A 80 2.87 19.34 -2.88
C ASN A 80 2.38 19.52 -4.33
N LEU A 81 1.27 20.22 -4.50
CA LEU A 81 0.63 20.51 -5.79
C LEU A 81 0.53 22.02 -5.97
N ASN A 82 0.86 22.48 -7.16
CA ASN A 82 0.60 23.88 -7.56
C ASN A 82 -0.84 23.96 -8.09
N GLY A 83 -1.81 24.14 -7.19
CA GLY A 83 -3.23 24.19 -7.49
C GLY A 83 -4.10 24.28 -6.24
N LYS A 84 -5.42 24.30 -6.42
CA LYS A 84 -6.39 24.35 -5.32
C LYS A 84 -6.81 22.95 -4.91
N ILE A 85 -6.56 22.56 -3.67
CA ILE A 85 -7.10 21.32 -3.10
C ILE A 85 -8.48 21.61 -2.51
N ILE A 86 -9.53 21.00 -3.07
CA ILE A 86 -10.93 21.19 -2.64
C ILE A 86 -11.42 20.06 -1.73
N GLY A 87 -10.80 18.89 -1.76
CA GLY A 87 -11.21 17.75 -0.96
C GLY A 87 -10.11 16.77 -0.69
N ILE A 88 -10.25 16.04 0.40
CA ILE A 88 -9.38 14.94 0.83
C ILE A 88 -10.23 13.83 1.41
N ILE A 89 -9.98 12.59 0.98
CA ILE A 89 -10.44 11.36 1.65
C ILE A 89 -9.22 10.51 1.97
N ASP A 90 -9.03 10.22 3.25
CA ASP A 90 -7.86 9.49 3.75
C ASP A 90 -8.23 8.60 4.95
N HIS A 91 -7.42 7.60 5.23
CA HIS A 91 -7.55 6.72 6.39
C HIS A 91 -6.24 6.60 7.20
N HIS A 92 -5.23 7.36 6.82
CA HIS A 92 -3.97 7.43 7.55
C HIS A 92 -4.05 8.41 8.72
N CYS A 93 -3.24 8.18 9.77
CA CYS A 93 -3.04 9.14 10.85
C CYS A 93 -2.32 10.39 10.31
N ASN A 94 -3.06 11.45 10.08
CA ASN A 94 -2.53 12.72 9.57
C ASN A 94 -2.94 13.89 10.47
N THR A 95 -2.02 14.86 10.60
CA THR A 95 -2.30 16.18 11.15
C THR A 95 -2.16 17.21 10.05
N LEU A 96 -3.21 17.93 9.73
CA LEU A 96 -3.20 19.01 8.75
C LEU A 96 -3.27 20.36 9.46
N ASP A 97 -2.43 21.31 9.07
CA ASP A 97 -2.52 22.70 9.55
C ASP A 97 -3.82 23.39 9.08
N LYS A 98 -4.29 23.01 7.87
CA LYS A 98 -5.55 23.48 7.29
C LYS A 98 -6.22 22.34 6.54
N THR A 99 -7.51 22.13 6.80
CA THR A 99 -8.33 21.18 6.03
C THR A 99 -9.01 21.90 4.86
N PRO A 100 -9.17 21.22 3.69
CA PRO A 100 -9.99 21.74 2.59
C PRO A 100 -11.48 21.76 2.98
N GLU A 101 -12.31 22.31 2.10
CA GLU A 101 -13.76 22.40 2.30
C GLU A 101 -14.40 21.01 2.52
N PHE A 102 -13.92 20.00 1.79
CA PHE A 102 -14.34 18.61 1.98
C PHE A 102 -13.18 17.79 2.54
N TYR A 103 -13.33 17.32 3.79
CA TYR A 103 -12.30 16.50 4.45
C TYR A 103 -12.93 15.36 5.22
N ILE A 104 -12.56 14.13 4.82
CA ILE A 104 -12.91 12.91 5.55
C ILE A 104 -11.61 12.17 5.85
N ASN A 105 -11.38 11.89 7.11
CA ASN A 105 -10.34 11.00 7.59
C ASN A 105 -10.96 10.06 8.63
N GLU A 106 -11.07 8.80 8.27
CA GLU A 106 -11.71 7.79 9.11
C GLU A 106 -10.77 6.60 9.32
N ASP A 107 -10.85 6.03 10.51
CA ASP A 107 -10.13 4.80 10.85
C ASP A 107 -10.83 3.59 10.20
N THR A 108 -10.51 3.35 8.93
CA THR A 108 -11.07 2.27 8.09
C THR A 108 -9.96 1.43 7.47
N SER A 109 -10.34 0.31 6.86
CA SER A 109 -9.40 -0.59 6.18
C SER A 109 -8.76 0.02 4.93
N SER A 110 -9.44 0.98 4.26
CA SER A 110 -8.98 1.59 3.02
C SER A 110 -9.73 2.89 2.72
N ALA A 111 -9.15 3.80 1.96
CA ALA A 111 -9.83 5.00 1.47
C ALA A 111 -10.96 4.64 0.48
N ALA A 112 -10.78 3.57 -0.31
CA ALA A 112 -11.83 3.03 -1.17
C ALA A 112 -13.10 2.64 -0.39
N MET A 113 -12.96 2.09 0.82
CA MET A 113 -14.09 1.76 1.68
C MET A 113 -14.85 3.02 2.14
N ILE A 114 -14.15 4.11 2.43
CA ILE A 114 -14.79 5.40 2.77
C ILE A 114 -15.62 5.89 1.58
N ILE A 115 -15.00 5.95 0.39
CA ILE A 115 -15.65 6.43 -0.83
C ILE A 115 -16.91 5.60 -1.15
N TYR A 116 -16.82 4.28 -1.03
CA TYR A 116 -17.97 3.39 -1.20
C TYR A 116 -19.11 3.71 -0.22
N LYS A 117 -18.77 3.95 1.05
CA LYS A 117 -19.76 4.27 2.10
C LYS A 117 -20.51 5.58 1.84
N LEU A 118 -19.90 6.56 1.17
CA LEU A 118 -20.54 7.86 0.85
C LEU A 118 -21.78 7.70 -0.03
N ASN A 119 -21.72 6.84 -1.03
CA ASN A 119 -22.89 6.59 -1.89
C ASN A 119 -22.86 5.20 -2.55
N LYS A 120 -23.25 4.19 -1.79
CA LYS A 120 -23.24 2.77 -2.23
C LYS A 120 -24.06 2.49 -3.50
N LYS A 121 -25.03 3.36 -3.83
CA LYS A 121 -25.99 3.11 -4.93
C LYS A 121 -25.40 3.37 -6.32
N ILE A 122 -24.33 4.14 -6.41
CA ILE A 122 -23.73 4.49 -7.71
C ILE A 122 -22.73 3.44 -8.20
N PHE A 123 -22.26 2.59 -7.30
CA PHE A 123 -21.23 1.60 -7.58
C PHE A 123 -21.87 0.28 -8.06
N ASP A 124 -21.35 -0.23 -9.17
CA ASP A 124 -21.74 -1.53 -9.72
C ASP A 124 -20.95 -2.69 -9.11
N SER A 125 -21.16 -3.91 -9.60
CA SER A 125 -20.49 -5.10 -9.07
C SER A 125 -18.96 -5.07 -9.27
N LYS A 126 -18.46 -4.46 -10.36
CA LYS A 126 -17.02 -4.32 -10.59
C LYS A 126 -16.41 -3.36 -9.58
N ASP A 127 -17.04 -2.22 -9.33
CA ASP A 127 -16.62 -1.27 -8.32
C ASP A 127 -16.60 -1.90 -6.91
N GLU A 128 -17.65 -2.66 -6.58
CA GLU A 128 -17.77 -3.36 -5.30
C GLU A 128 -16.66 -4.43 -5.11
N LEU A 129 -16.26 -5.10 -6.20
CA LEU A 129 -15.10 -6.00 -6.18
C LEU A 129 -13.80 -5.25 -5.87
N LEU A 130 -13.61 -4.10 -6.50
CA LEU A 130 -12.44 -3.26 -6.27
C LEU A 130 -12.37 -2.76 -4.82
N VAL A 131 -13.50 -2.36 -4.23
CA VAL A 131 -13.57 -1.97 -2.80
C VAL A 131 -13.11 -3.13 -1.89
N VAL A 132 -13.57 -4.35 -2.17
CA VAL A 132 -13.15 -5.55 -1.42
C VAL A 132 -11.66 -5.78 -1.59
N LEU A 133 -11.15 -5.70 -2.82
CA LEU A 133 -9.75 -5.91 -3.14
C LEU A 133 -8.85 -4.89 -2.42
N ALA A 134 -9.15 -3.59 -2.49
CA ALA A 134 -8.42 -2.55 -1.80
C ALA A 134 -8.36 -2.81 -0.28
N SER A 135 -9.51 -3.15 0.32
CA SER A 135 -9.59 -3.43 1.76
C SER A 135 -8.77 -4.66 2.16
N LEU A 136 -8.76 -5.72 1.35
CA LEU A 136 -7.97 -6.93 1.62
C LEU A 136 -6.47 -6.65 1.51
N VAL A 137 -6.04 -5.96 0.45
CA VAL A 137 -4.62 -5.66 0.24
C VAL A 137 -4.07 -4.79 1.36
N ASP A 138 -4.74 -3.69 1.70
CA ASP A 138 -4.24 -2.73 2.68
C ASP A 138 -4.27 -3.26 4.13
N THR A 139 -5.05 -4.29 4.37
CA THR A 139 -5.14 -4.97 5.68
C THR A 139 -4.40 -6.31 5.74
N ALA A 140 -3.61 -6.66 4.73
CA ALA A 140 -2.99 -7.98 4.60
C ALA A 140 -4.05 -9.09 4.80
N ALA A 141 -5.08 -9.07 3.95
CA ALA A 141 -6.22 -9.99 3.99
C ALA A 141 -6.92 -10.03 5.37
N PHE A 142 -7.17 -8.86 5.95
CA PHE A 142 -7.75 -8.62 7.28
C PHE A 142 -6.92 -9.13 8.47
N ASN A 143 -5.59 -9.25 8.31
CA ASN A 143 -4.69 -9.71 9.36
C ASN A 143 -3.82 -8.60 9.98
N SER A 144 -3.92 -7.38 9.50
CA SER A 144 -3.15 -6.25 10.03
C SER A 144 -3.91 -5.48 11.13
N SER A 145 -3.20 -4.60 11.83
CA SER A 145 -3.76 -3.69 12.83
C SER A 145 -4.75 -2.66 12.25
N LYS A 146 -4.75 -2.45 10.93
CA LYS A 146 -5.71 -1.59 10.21
C LYS A 146 -7.10 -2.23 10.05
N THR A 147 -7.27 -3.52 10.32
CA THR A 147 -8.53 -4.24 10.13
C THR A 147 -9.63 -3.72 11.05
N ARG A 148 -10.78 -3.37 10.49
CA ARG A 148 -11.98 -2.94 11.22
C ARG A 148 -13.14 -3.91 10.98
N LYS A 149 -13.86 -4.27 12.05
CA LYS A 149 -14.94 -5.26 12.00
C LYS A 149 -16.06 -4.87 11.03
N GLU A 150 -16.38 -3.58 10.95
CA GLU A 150 -17.41 -3.05 10.04
C GLU A 150 -17.01 -3.21 8.58
N ASP A 151 -15.71 -3.06 8.27
CA ASP A 151 -15.20 -3.20 6.90
C ASP A 151 -15.15 -4.66 6.48
N VAL A 152 -14.74 -5.54 7.40
CA VAL A 152 -14.83 -7.00 7.19
C VAL A 152 -16.29 -7.40 6.90
N ALA A 153 -17.23 -6.96 7.73
CA ALA A 153 -18.65 -7.27 7.53
C ALA A 153 -19.20 -6.69 6.19
N THR A 154 -18.74 -5.50 5.80
CA THR A 154 -19.10 -4.90 4.51
C THR A 154 -18.53 -5.71 3.36
N SER A 155 -17.25 -6.08 3.40
CA SER A 155 -16.59 -6.88 2.37
C SER A 155 -17.25 -8.26 2.21
N ILE A 156 -17.54 -8.96 3.31
CA ILE A 156 -18.26 -10.24 3.29
C ILE A 156 -19.64 -10.09 2.64
N ARG A 157 -20.37 -9.01 2.96
CA ARG A 157 -21.68 -8.74 2.34
C ARG A 157 -21.57 -8.51 0.84
N LEU A 158 -20.54 -7.78 0.37
CA LEU A 158 -20.32 -7.53 -1.05
C LEU A 158 -19.93 -8.80 -1.80
N ILE A 159 -19.07 -9.63 -1.21
CA ILE A 159 -18.68 -10.94 -1.74
C ILE A 159 -19.93 -11.82 -1.93
N ASN A 160 -20.76 -11.94 -0.89
CA ASN A 160 -21.98 -12.78 -0.93
C ASN A 160 -23.02 -12.23 -1.90
N LYS A 161 -23.26 -10.91 -1.91
CA LYS A 161 -24.20 -10.23 -2.80
C LYS A 161 -23.89 -10.52 -4.28
N ASN A 162 -22.62 -10.39 -4.64
CA ASN A 162 -22.16 -10.49 -6.02
C ASN A 162 -21.68 -11.91 -6.39
N LYS A 163 -21.63 -12.83 -5.43
CA LYS A 163 -21.13 -14.21 -5.60
C LYS A 163 -19.67 -14.25 -6.10
N PHE A 164 -18.86 -13.36 -5.59
CA PHE A 164 -17.43 -13.34 -5.92
C PHE A 164 -16.73 -14.59 -5.37
N ASP A 165 -15.73 -15.06 -6.09
CA ASP A 165 -14.85 -16.13 -5.62
C ASP A 165 -13.91 -15.57 -4.54
N TYR A 166 -14.28 -15.76 -3.27
CA TYR A 166 -13.50 -15.27 -2.14
C TYR A 166 -12.10 -15.88 -2.08
N GLU A 167 -11.99 -17.18 -2.39
CA GLU A 167 -10.71 -17.87 -2.31
C GLU A 167 -9.71 -17.30 -3.31
N GLN A 168 -10.19 -16.99 -4.51
CA GLN A 168 -9.36 -16.35 -5.54
C GLN A 168 -8.98 -14.92 -5.14
N ILE A 169 -9.95 -14.10 -4.73
CA ILE A 169 -9.67 -12.70 -4.32
C ILE A 169 -8.72 -12.68 -3.12
N TYR A 170 -8.92 -13.56 -2.14
CA TYR A 170 -8.04 -13.68 -0.99
C TYR A 170 -6.59 -13.99 -1.41
N LYS A 171 -6.40 -15.02 -2.25
CA LYS A 171 -5.07 -15.38 -2.75
C LYS A 171 -4.40 -14.23 -3.52
N ASP A 172 -5.17 -13.54 -4.34
CA ASP A 172 -4.67 -12.41 -5.12
C ASP A 172 -4.26 -11.23 -4.22
N SER A 173 -5.07 -10.94 -3.20
CA SER A 173 -4.81 -9.84 -2.26
C SER A 173 -3.60 -10.08 -1.36
N LEU A 174 -3.08 -11.31 -1.28
CA LEU A 174 -1.85 -11.60 -0.54
C LEU A 174 -0.62 -10.92 -1.17
N CYS A 175 -0.71 -10.46 -2.41
CA CYS A 175 0.37 -9.79 -3.13
C CYS A 175 1.69 -10.55 -3.00
N LEU A 176 1.68 -11.85 -3.33
CA LEU A 176 2.86 -12.70 -3.20
C LEU A 176 3.99 -12.17 -4.09
N THR A 177 5.19 -12.09 -3.54
CA THR A 177 6.36 -11.66 -4.28
C THR A 177 6.73 -12.70 -5.34
N PRO A 178 6.81 -12.34 -6.63
CA PRO A 178 7.27 -13.24 -7.68
C PRO A 178 8.70 -13.71 -7.40
N LEU A 179 8.95 -15.01 -7.46
CA LEU A 179 10.27 -15.62 -7.19
C LEU A 179 10.99 -16.08 -8.46
N ASP A 180 10.65 -15.52 -9.62
CA ASP A 180 11.29 -15.80 -10.90
C ASP A 180 12.67 -15.13 -11.01
N ASN A 181 12.77 -13.91 -10.46
CA ASN A 181 14.02 -13.18 -10.30
C ASN A 181 14.28 -12.92 -8.82
N LEU A 182 15.17 -13.72 -8.21
CA LEU A 182 15.45 -13.63 -6.78
C LEU A 182 16.14 -12.32 -6.36
N ARG A 183 16.81 -11.63 -7.28
CA ARG A 183 17.39 -10.31 -6.98
C ARG A 183 16.29 -9.27 -6.83
N ASP A 184 15.36 -9.21 -7.78
CA ASP A 184 14.23 -8.28 -7.72
C ASP A 184 13.34 -8.60 -6.52
N ALA A 185 13.08 -9.88 -6.27
CA ALA A 185 12.34 -10.36 -5.10
C ALA A 185 13.00 -9.92 -3.78
N ALA A 186 14.33 -10.03 -3.66
CA ALA A 186 15.05 -9.62 -2.45
C ALA A 186 14.95 -8.10 -2.15
N PHE A 187 14.66 -7.28 -3.17
CA PHE A 187 14.50 -5.84 -3.05
C PHE A 187 13.05 -5.35 -3.14
N THR A 188 12.08 -6.25 -3.08
CA THR A 188 10.67 -5.86 -3.00
C THR A 188 10.46 -4.84 -1.87
N GLY A 189 9.81 -3.72 -2.17
CA GLY A 189 9.56 -2.63 -1.23
C GLY A 189 10.82 -2.01 -0.63
N TYR A 190 11.96 -2.05 -1.35
CA TYR A 190 13.22 -1.47 -0.87
C TYR A 190 13.06 -0.03 -0.42
N ASN A 191 13.55 0.25 0.77
CA ASN A 191 13.53 1.58 1.36
C ASN A 191 14.83 1.84 2.12
N LYS A 192 15.43 3.00 1.90
CA LYS A 192 16.68 3.44 2.54
C LYS A 192 16.45 4.78 3.20
N LYS A 193 16.74 4.89 4.49
CA LYS A 193 16.52 6.09 5.30
C LYS A 193 17.71 6.32 6.23
N ILE A 194 17.89 7.57 6.63
CA ILE A 194 18.83 7.94 7.71
C ILE A 194 17.99 8.14 8.98
N LEU A 195 18.27 7.34 10.00
CA LEU A 195 17.64 7.43 11.32
C LEU A 195 18.75 7.36 12.38
N TYR A 196 18.74 8.28 13.35
CA TYR A 196 19.78 8.36 14.40
C TYR A 196 21.22 8.34 13.83
N ASN A 197 21.47 9.13 12.77
CA ASN A 197 22.74 9.19 12.05
C ASN A 197 23.23 7.83 11.48
N LYS A 198 22.36 6.85 11.34
CA LYS A 198 22.65 5.54 10.74
C LYS A 198 21.89 5.37 9.42
N ILE A 199 22.54 4.77 8.45
CA ILE A 199 21.91 4.41 7.17
C ILE A 199 21.22 3.06 7.35
N ILE A 200 19.88 3.08 7.30
CA ILE A 200 19.04 1.91 7.48
C ILE A 200 18.36 1.58 6.16
N ALA A 201 18.54 0.37 5.69
CA ALA A 201 17.81 -0.13 4.55
C ALA A 201 16.85 -1.25 4.97
N SER A 202 15.79 -1.44 4.22
CA SER A 202 14.87 -2.55 4.41
C SER A 202 14.21 -2.97 3.12
N SER A 203 13.90 -4.27 3.02
CA SER A 203 13.04 -4.84 2.00
C SER A 203 12.25 -6.01 2.61
N TYR A 204 11.33 -6.58 1.83
CA TYR A 204 10.55 -7.71 2.30
C TYR A 204 10.29 -8.70 1.16
N VAL A 205 9.81 -9.88 1.52
CA VAL A 205 9.24 -10.86 0.59
C VAL A 205 7.96 -11.43 1.20
N GLN A 206 6.91 -11.55 0.40
CA GLN A 206 5.63 -12.16 0.77
C GLN A 206 5.55 -13.52 0.10
N ILE A 207 5.55 -14.60 0.89
CA ILE A 207 5.57 -15.97 0.40
C ILE A 207 4.40 -16.76 0.98
N TYR A 208 3.91 -17.74 0.22
CA TYR A 208 2.90 -18.68 0.69
C TYR A 208 3.48 -20.04 1.06
N ASP A 209 4.41 -20.52 0.27
CA ASP A 209 5.17 -21.75 0.54
C ASP A 209 6.65 -21.44 0.72
N TYR A 210 7.25 -22.05 1.75
CA TYR A 210 8.65 -21.84 2.07
C TYR A 210 9.56 -22.59 1.10
N ASP A 211 10.37 -21.83 0.35
CA ASP A 211 11.52 -22.34 -0.40
C ASP A 211 12.80 -21.83 0.30
N TYR A 212 13.36 -22.66 1.15
CA TYR A 212 14.52 -22.31 1.97
C TYR A 212 15.77 -21.97 1.13
N ASP A 213 15.95 -22.59 -0.02
CA ASP A 213 17.11 -22.34 -0.89
C ASP A 213 16.98 -20.95 -1.54
N LYS A 214 15.81 -20.61 -2.07
CA LYS A 214 15.54 -19.28 -2.60
C LYS A 214 15.68 -18.19 -1.54
N LEU A 215 15.14 -18.40 -0.35
CA LEU A 215 15.27 -17.46 0.77
C LEU A 215 16.73 -17.24 1.17
N LYS A 216 17.54 -18.31 1.20
CA LYS A 216 18.97 -18.21 1.50
C LYS A 216 19.73 -17.41 0.43
N ILE A 217 19.40 -17.60 -0.85
CA ILE A 217 19.97 -16.80 -1.94
C ILE A 217 19.60 -15.33 -1.76
N MET A 218 18.34 -15.00 -1.52
CA MET A 218 17.89 -13.62 -1.29
C MET A 218 18.57 -12.98 -0.08
N MET A 219 18.73 -13.70 1.02
CA MET A 219 19.47 -13.21 2.20
C MET A 219 20.94 -12.90 1.88
N ASN A 220 21.60 -13.69 1.05
CA ASN A 220 22.97 -13.41 0.59
C ASN A 220 23.01 -12.15 -0.28
N ILE A 221 22.07 -11.99 -1.22
CA ILE A 221 21.95 -10.79 -2.07
C ILE A 221 21.81 -9.52 -1.20
N VAL A 222 20.93 -9.57 -0.20
CA VAL A 222 20.72 -8.47 0.75
C VAL A 222 21.98 -8.17 1.57
N LYS A 223 22.70 -9.21 2.01
CA LYS A 223 23.96 -9.07 2.74
C LYS A 223 25.05 -8.43 1.89
N ASP A 224 25.14 -8.77 0.61
CA ASP A 224 26.09 -8.15 -0.31
C ASP A 224 25.82 -6.64 -0.49
N GLU A 225 24.56 -6.23 -0.52
CA GLU A 225 24.16 -4.84 -0.64
C GLU A 225 24.57 -4.00 0.56
N LEU A 226 24.52 -4.57 1.77
CA LEU A 226 24.99 -3.93 3.00
C LEU A 226 26.44 -3.43 2.90
N TRP A 227 27.30 -4.21 2.23
CA TRP A 227 28.71 -3.84 2.05
C TRP A 227 28.90 -2.81 0.94
N LYS A 228 28.17 -2.90 -0.16
CA LYS A 228 28.32 -2.02 -1.33
C LYS A 228 27.87 -0.58 -1.02
N ASP A 229 26.75 -0.43 -0.33
CA ASP A 229 26.07 0.84 -0.12
C ASP A 229 26.39 1.52 1.22
N ASN A 230 27.36 1.01 1.94
CA ASN A 230 27.77 1.49 3.26
C ASN A 230 26.58 1.59 4.25
N ILE A 231 25.67 0.62 4.20
CA ILE A 231 24.50 0.52 5.07
C ILE A 231 24.96 0.07 6.46
N ASP A 232 24.46 0.72 7.51
CA ASP A 232 24.74 0.35 8.90
C ASP A 232 23.91 -0.83 9.37
N LEU A 233 22.62 -0.87 8.95
CA LEU A 233 21.69 -1.94 9.26
C LEU A 233 20.78 -2.21 8.07
N TYR A 234 20.68 -3.46 7.66
CA TYR A 234 19.67 -3.92 6.70
C TYR A 234 18.66 -4.82 7.38
N VAL A 235 17.38 -4.52 7.19
CA VAL A 235 16.27 -5.31 7.73
C VAL A 235 15.54 -6.01 6.57
N PHE A 236 15.67 -7.34 6.52
CA PHE A 236 14.96 -8.17 5.55
C PHE A 236 13.80 -8.88 6.22
N LEU A 237 12.59 -8.64 5.73
CA LEU A 237 11.37 -9.19 6.29
C LEU A 237 10.85 -10.32 5.41
N ILE A 238 10.49 -11.42 6.03
CA ILE A 238 9.79 -12.52 5.39
C ILE A 238 8.38 -12.58 5.97
N TYR A 239 7.39 -12.30 5.14
CA TYR A 239 5.98 -12.48 5.47
C TYR A 239 5.53 -13.85 4.96
N ASP A 240 5.31 -14.76 5.90
CA ASP A 240 4.66 -16.04 5.62
C ASP A 240 3.15 -15.81 5.60
N MET A 241 2.58 -15.74 4.41
CA MET A 241 1.17 -15.41 4.22
C MET A 241 0.26 -16.62 4.46
N LYS A 242 0.82 -17.83 4.53
CA LYS A 242 0.09 -19.05 4.90
C LYS A 242 -0.12 -19.15 6.40
N GLU A 243 0.96 -18.95 7.16
CA GLU A 243 0.93 -19.03 8.62
C GLU A 243 0.64 -17.67 9.28
N LEU A 244 0.57 -16.58 8.49
CA LEU A 244 0.35 -15.20 8.92
C LEU A 244 1.36 -14.73 9.97
N ILE A 245 2.63 -15.08 9.76
CA ILE A 245 3.73 -14.70 10.64
C ILE A 245 4.77 -13.87 9.93
N THR A 246 5.50 -13.06 10.69
CA THR A 246 6.60 -12.25 10.18
C THR A 246 7.92 -12.72 10.77
N THR A 247 8.93 -12.91 9.92
CA THR A 247 10.31 -13.14 10.36
C THR A 247 11.18 -11.97 9.87
N ALA A 248 11.85 -11.30 10.79
CA ALA A 248 12.77 -10.21 10.50
C ALA A 248 14.22 -10.66 10.69
N TYR A 249 15.03 -10.48 9.66
CA TYR A 249 16.48 -10.66 9.71
C TYR A 249 17.15 -9.28 9.73
N PHE A 250 18.05 -9.10 10.69
CA PHE A 250 18.81 -7.88 10.89
C PHE A 250 20.27 -8.15 10.53
N PHE A 251 20.73 -7.55 9.44
CA PHE A 251 22.10 -7.68 8.96
C PHE A 251 22.88 -6.41 9.32
N SER A 252 23.92 -6.54 10.12
CA SER A 252 24.91 -5.52 10.35
C SER A 252 26.29 -5.98 9.84
N LYS A 253 27.29 -5.09 9.81
CA LYS A 253 28.65 -5.48 9.44
C LYS A 253 29.29 -6.48 10.41
N LYS A 254 28.72 -6.62 11.62
CA LYS A 254 29.25 -7.49 12.68
C LYS A 254 28.45 -8.78 12.83
N ASP A 255 27.12 -8.67 12.79
CA ASP A 255 26.22 -9.75 13.22
C ASP A 255 25.00 -9.89 12.31
N ILE A 256 24.39 -11.07 12.35
CA ILE A 256 23.06 -11.35 11.80
C ILE A 256 22.17 -11.78 12.97
N ASN A 257 21.12 -11.02 13.20
CA ASN A 257 20.11 -11.33 14.21
C ASN A 257 18.78 -11.66 13.55
N LYS A 258 17.96 -12.47 14.22
CA LYS A 258 16.65 -12.90 13.74
C LYS A 258 15.61 -12.75 14.84
N ILE A 259 14.47 -12.18 14.49
CA ILE A 259 13.28 -12.11 15.35
C ILE A 259 12.10 -12.69 14.59
N LYS A 260 11.36 -13.60 15.24
CA LYS A 260 10.12 -14.16 14.72
C LYS A 260 8.93 -13.60 15.50
N PHE A 261 7.95 -13.07 14.78
CA PHE A 261 6.69 -12.58 15.32
C PHE A 261 5.61 -13.63 15.05
N ASN A 262 4.83 -13.99 16.05
CA ASN A 262 3.76 -15.01 15.95
C ASN A 262 2.47 -14.45 15.34
N LYS A 263 2.56 -13.39 14.56
CA LYS A 263 1.47 -12.75 13.79
C LYS A 263 2.06 -11.98 12.64
N TYR A 264 1.22 -11.62 11.67
CA TYR A 264 1.59 -10.62 10.69
C TYR A 264 1.93 -9.30 11.40
N THR A 265 3.12 -8.79 11.16
CA THR A 265 3.63 -7.56 11.79
C THR A 265 4.26 -6.70 10.70
N SER A 266 3.70 -5.53 10.46
CA SER A 266 4.11 -4.66 9.38
C SER A 266 5.55 -4.15 9.55
N ARG A 267 6.17 -3.74 8.45
CA ARG A 267 7.54 -3.18 8.45
C ARG A 267 7.70 -2.02 9.44
N LYS A 268 6.73 -1.13 9.56
CA LYS A 268 6.77 0.00 10.50
C LYS A 268 6.76 -0.48 11.94
N GLU A 269 5.95 -1.47 12.25
CA GLU A 269 5.84 -2.06 13.60
C GLU A 269 7.09 -2.83 14.01
N VAL A 270 7.84 -3.40 13.04
CA VAL A 270 9.10 -4.11 13.29
C VAL A 270 10.27 -3.14 13.43
N ILE A 271 10.43 -2.26 12.43
CA ILE A 271 11.68 -1.50 12.27
C ILE A 271 11.81 -0.40 13.33
N LEU A 272 10.77 0.42 13.52
CA LEU A 272 10.88 1.59 14.40
C LEU A 272 11.23 1.25 15.84
N PRO A 273 10.54 0.30 16.53
CA PRO A 273 10.88 -0.03 17.91
C PRO A 273 12.28 -0.62 18.08
N ILE A 274 12.74 -1.38 17.08
CA ILE A 274 14.08 -2.01 17.15
C ILE A 274 15.16 -1.00 16.93
N ILE A 275 15.02 -0.09 15.97
CA ILE A 275 15.96 0.99 15.72
C ILE A 275 16.05 1.92 16.93
N GLU A 276 14.93 2.28 17.51
CA GLU A 276 14.92 3.07 18.76
C GLU A 276 15.69 2.37 19.87
N ARG A 277 15.48 1.07 20.05
CA ARG A 277 16.17 0.28 21.07
C ARG A 277 17.69 0.19 20.82
N LEU A 278 18.11 0.09 19.55
CA LEU A 278 19.52 -0.07 19.19
C LEU A 278 20.29 1.25 19.22
N TYR A 279 19.68 2.37 18.83
CA TYR A 279 20.39 3.60 18.51
C TYR A 279 19.91 4.86 19.24
N LYS A 280 18.83 4.82 20.02
CA LYS A 280 18.29 6.00 20.72
C LYS A 280 19.20 6.48 21.86
N ASN A 281 20.09 5.65 22.35
CA ASN A 281 20.99 5.92 23.48
C ASN A 281 22.46 5.98 23.07
N GLU A 282 22.79 5.92 21.77
CA GLU A 282 24.11 6.24 21.22
C GLU A 282 24.18 7.73 20.82
#